data_453eb7eec947f54ae941c0254c22aeaf
#
_entry.id   453eb7eec947f54ae941c0254c22aeaf
#
_cell.length_a   1.000
_cell.length_b   1.000
_cell.length_c   1.000
_cell.angle_alpha   90.00
_cell.angle_beta   90.00
_cell.angle_gamma   90.00
#
_symmetry.space_group_name_H-M   'P 1'
#
loop_
_entity.id
_entity.type
_entity.pdbx_description
1 polymer ?
#
loop_
_entity_poly.entity_id
_entity_poly.type
_entity_poly.pdbx_seq_one_letter_code
_entity_poly.pdbx_strand_id
1 'polypeptide(L)'
;DGGRAMTLCDLKYQTMTRKVFQETIQACLDADKDKGDDVWLEVGSWDRMGMAGLDGDADKSTLDALKTRRPIQVRSTDFHTVLVNSRGLAVAGIDKRTANPGDGKYVRDSAGNPTGICEDGAADAMAAVVPPATDAEKLMQSRAALDAMRQQGITSFFDAMSGPENAKAFTALAQSGELTARALLAIKLDPAAATADPDKTIAEATALASTHDQGETKVAPGVSMRHVKLFMDGIINAPADTGAMLTPYLHNAGTEKAPKWAPGKNRGELYFPPQVLNPLLLKAVQAGLDPHLHATGDRAVRDSLNGIAYVRQQLPGNPFRPAITHAESVDPADYGRFQALDVTANMSFQWAQQAPSTVDGTNEHLGAGRFSRMVR
;
A
#
# COMPACT_ATOMS: atom_id res chain seq x y z
N ASP A 1 -3.10 7.23 4.72
CA ASP A 1 -3.25 7.33 3.25
C ASP A 1 -4.60 7.95 2.87
N GLY A 2 -5.76 7.44 3.34
CA GLY A 2 -7.07 7.98 2.97
C GLY A 2 -7.23 9.47 3.28
N GLY A 3 -6.84 9.91 4.48
CA GLY A 3 -6.88 11.32 4.86
C GLY A 3 -5.95 12.19 4.01
N ARG A 4 -4.77 11.68 3.62
CA ARG A 4 -3.87 12.37 2.69
C ARG A 4 -4.57 12.56 1.35
N ALA A 5 -5.14 11.51 0.78
CA ALA A 5 -5.85 11.59 -0.51
C ALA A 5 -6.96 12.65 -0.50
N MET A 6 -7.66 12.82 0.63
CA MET A 6 -8.71 13.84 0.79
C MET A 6 -8.19 15.28 0.92
N THR A 7 -6.90 15.47 1.21
CA THR A 7 -6.27 16.79 1.37
C THR A 7 -5.40 17.19 0.19
N LEU A 8 -5.19 16.29 -0.76
CA LEU A 8 -4.51 16.58 -2.02
C LEU A 8 -5.47 17.22 -3.04
N CYS A 9 -4.90 17.74 -4.12
CA CYS A 9 -5.66 18.00 -5.33
C CYS A 9 -6.18 16.66 -5.88
N ASP A 10 -7.49 16.42 -5.83
CA ASP A 10 -8.09 15.10 -6.09
C ASP A 10 -8.85 15.09 -7.42
N LEU A 11 -8.44 14.22 -8.33
CA LEU A 11 -9.11 13.99 -9.62
C LEU A 11 -10.29 13.00 -9.52
N LYS A 12 -10.62 12.53 -8.32
CA LYS A 12 -11.81 11.76 -7.96
C LYS A 12 -12.03 10.45 -8.73
N TYR A 13 -10.94 9.83 -9.20
CA TYR A 13 -11.01 8.61 -10.02
C TYR A 13 -11.84 8.76 -11.30
N GLN A 14 -12.01 9.99 -11.80
CA GLN A 14 -12.84 10.23 -12.97
C GLN A 14 -12.02 10.17 -14.25
N THR A 15 -12.57 9.46 -15.25
CA THR A 15 -12.07 9.54 -16.62
C THR A 15 -12.33 10.93 -17.18
N MET A 16 -11.29 11.63 -17.60
CA MET A 16 -11.39 13.00 -18.07
C MET A 16 -10.49 13.26 -19.29
N THR A 17 -10.89 14.23 -20.09
CA THR A 17 -10.03 14.73 -21.18
C THR A 17 -8.84 15.50 -20.61
N ARG A 18 -7.79 15.64 -21.39
CA ARG A 18 -6.59 16.41 -21.03
C ARG A 18 -6.93 17.85 -20.65
N LYS A 19 -7.91 18.44 -21.31
CA LYS A 19 -8.40 19.79 -21.00
C LYS A 19 -9.00 19.85 -19.58
N VAL A 20 -9.92 18.96 -19.26
CA VAL A 20 -10.57 18.90 -17.93
C VAL A 20 -9.52 18.61 -16.84
N PHE A 21 -8.57 17.73 -17.11
CA PHE A 21 -7.45 17.44 -16.23
C PHE A 21 -6.63 18.72 -15.92
N GLN A 22 -6.27 19.49 -16.95
CA GLN A 22 -5.54 20.76 -16.78
C GLN A 22 -6.36 21.78 -16.01
N GLU A 23 -7.63 21.96 -16.34
CA GLU A 23 -8.54 22.89 -15.64
C GLU A 23 -8.69 22.54 -14.15
N THR A 24 -8.81 21.26 -13.84
CA THR A 24 -8.93 20.77 -12.44
C THR A 24 -7.65 21.04 -11.65
N ILE A 25 -6.48 20.74 -12.21
CA ILE A 25 -5.19 20.97 -11.54
C ILE A 25 -4.93 22.48 -11.42
N GLN A 26 -5.28 23.30 -12.44
CA GLN A 26 -5.15 24.75 -12.36
C GLN A 26 -6.00 25.33 -11.23
N ALA A 27 -7.22 24.84 -11.05
CA ALA A 27 -8.07 25.25 -9.93
C ALA A 27 -7.45 24.96 -8.56
N CYS A 28 -6.76 23.81 -8.41
CA CYS A 28 -6.00 23.51 -7.20
C CYS A 28 -4.83 24.48 -7.00
N LEU A 29 -4.09 24.82 -8.07
CA LEU A 29 -3.01 25.78 -8.01
C LEU A 29 -3.51 27.17 -7.61
N ASP A 30 -4.65 27.58 -8.15
CA ASP A 30 -5.27 28.91 -7.88
C ASP A 30 -5.78 28.97 -6.41
N ALA A 31 -6.27 27.86 -5.86
CA ALA A 31 -6.63 27.76 -4.45
C ALA A 31 -5.41 27.85 -3.52
N ASP A 32 -4.27 27.37 -3.97
CA ASP A 32 -2.99 27.32 -3.24
C ASP A 32 -2.00 28.42 -3.69
N LYS A 33 -2.48 29.49 -4.28
CA LYS A 33 -1.66 30.57 -4.92
C LYS A 33 -0.66 31.23 -3.96
N ASP A 34 -0.90 31.18 -2.65
CA ASP A 34 -0.04 31.77 -1.63
C ASP A 34 1.16 30.88 -1.27
N LYS A 35 1.25 29.66 -1.81
CA LYS A 35 2.38 28.76 -1.62
C LYS A 35 3.54 29.12 -2.54
N GLY A 36 4.76 29.02 -2.02
CA GLY A 36 6.00 29.35 -2.75
C GLY A 36 6.28 28.40 -3.93
N ASP A 37 7.10 28.85 -4.84
CA ASP A 37 7.47 28.14 -6.09
C ASP A 37 8.17 26.78 -5.87
N ASP A 38 8.73 26.55 -4.69
CA ASP A 38 9.40 25.29 -4.35
C ASP A 38 8.50 24.27 -3.65
N VAL A 39 7.25 24.64 -3.33
CA VAL A 39 6.27 23.76 -2.69
C VAL A 39 5.63 22.86 -3.74
N TRP A 40 5.76 21.57 -3.58
CA TRP A 40 5.14 20.61 -4.49
C TRP A 40 3.61 20.72 -4.48
N LEU A 41 3.00 20.63 -5.67
CA LEU A 41 1.60 20.26 -5.80
C LEU A 41 1.51 18.76 -6.01
N GLU A 42 0.91 18.08 -5.04
CA GLU A 42 0.57 16.68 -5.18
C GLU A 42 -0.88 16.52 -5.63
N VAL A 43 -1.07 15.71 -6.66
CA VAL A 43 -2.37 15.42 -7.28
C VAL A 43 -2.59 13.92 -7.22
N GLY A 44 -3.78 13.49 -6.78
CA GLY A 44 -4.14 12.08 -6.67
C GLY A 44 -5.28 11.66 -7.59
N SER A 45 -5.52 10.34 -7.60
CA SER A 45 -6.68 9.72 -8.25
C SER A 45 -6.77 9.92 -9.77
N TRP A 46 -5.63 9.95 -10.47
CA TRP A 46 -5.60 10.10 -11.92
C TRP A 46 -5.94 8.78 -12.63
N ASP A 47 -7.03 8.78 -13.39
CA ASP A 47 -7.36 7.68 -14.30
C ASP A 47 -6.57 7.81 -15.62
N ARG A 48 -5.30 7.37 -15.59
CA ARG A 48 -4.41 7.43 -16.75
C ARG A 48 -4.97 6.67 -17.95
N MET A 49 -5.43 5.44 -17.72
CA MET A 49 -5.90 4.58 -18.82
C MET A 49 -7.16 5.12 -19.48
N GLY A 50 -8.10 5.62 -18.68
CA GLY A 50 -9.30 6.27 -19.20
C GLY A 50 -8.98 7.52 -20.02
N MET A 51 -8.08 8.37 -19.53
CA MET A 51 -7.61 9.54 -20.26
C MET A 51 -6.94 9.16 -21.59
N ALA A 52 -6.05 8.17 -21.58
CA ALA A 52 -5.36 7.70 -22.77
C ALA A 52 -6.34 7.21 -23.86
N GLY A 53 -7.46 6.63 -23.45
CA GLY A 53 -8.53 6.21 -24.36
C GLY A 53 -9.32 7.36 -24.97
N LEU A 54 -9.32 8.56 -24.35
CA LEU A 54 -10.05 9.73 -24.84
C LEU A 54 -9.20 10.62 -25.78
N ASP A 55 -8.03 11.06 -25.32
CA ASP A 55 -7.19 12.04 -26.02
C ASP A 55 -5.70 11.72 -25.99
N GLY A 56 -5.34 10.47 -25.77
CA GLY A 56 -3.97 10.01 -25.62
C GLY A 56 -3.39 10.28 -24.24
N ASP A 57 -2.25 9.66 -23.96
CA ASP A 57 -1.59 9.75 -22.65
C ASP A 57 -1.09 11.18 -22.38
N ALA A 58 -1.15 11.60 -21.13
CA ALA A 58 -0.56 12.86 -20.70
C ALA A 58 0.95 12.73 -20.55
N ASP A 59 1.66 13.80 -20.78
CA ASP A 59 3.09 13.94 -20.54
C ASP A 59 3.41 15.23 -19.77
N LYS A 60 4.68 15.49 -19.51
CA LYS A 60 5.12 16.71 -18.80
C LYS A 60 4.61 17.99 -19.44
N SER A 61 4.47 18.03 -20.79
CA SER A 61 4.01 19.23 -21.50
C SER A 61 2.56 19.57 -21.15
N THR A 62 1.75 18.56 -20.81
CA THR A 62 0.38 18.73 -20.31
C THR A 62 0.38 19.52 -19.00
N LEU A 63 1.33 19.25 -18.10
CA LEU A 63 1.49 19.95 -16.83
C LEU A 63 2.25 21.27 -16.97
N ASP A 64 3.22 21.35 -17.87
CA ASP A 64 4.00 22.57 -18.15
C ASP A 64 3.16 23.70 -18.76
N ALA A 65 2.00 23.38 -19.34
CA ALA A 65 1.03 24.35 -19.84
C ALA A 65 0.26 25.09 -18.72
N LEU A 66 0.34 24.61 -17.48
CA LEU A 66 -0.31 25.22 -16.32
C LEU A 66 0.44 26.49 -15.87
N LYS A 67 -0.32 27.44 -15.31
CA LYS A 67 0.23 28.72 -14.84
C LYS A 67 0.87 28.59 -13.45
N THR A 68 2.05 27.99 -13.40
CA THR A 68 2.78 27.80 -12.14
C THR A 68 4.28 27.65 -12.38
N ARG A 69 5.09 27.89 -11.33
CA ARG A 69 6.51 27.51 -11.26
C ARG A 69 6.76 26.35 -10.31
N ARG A 70 5.71 25.89 -9.62
CA ARG A 70 5.80 24.82 -8.65
C ARG A 70 6.08 23.48 -9.32
N PRO A 71 6.84 22.58 -8.67
CA PRO A 71 6.91 21.19 -9.09
C PRO A 71 5.54 20.52 -8.87
N ILE A 72 5.10 19.73 -9.84
CA ILE A 72 3.81 19.01 -9.81
C ILE A 72 4.08 17.52 -9.93
N GLN A 73 3.46 16.72 -9.07
CA GLN A 73 3.41 15.27 -9.17
C GLN A 73 1.94 14.80 -9.18
N VAL A 74 1.56 14.04 -10.19
CA VAL A 74 0.24 13.44 -10.33
C VAL A 74 0.36 11.94 -10.22
N ARG A 75 -0.30 11.33 -9.23
CA ARG A 75 -0.29 9.87 -9.01
C ARG A 75 -1.49 9.21 -9.68
N SER A 76 -1.21 8.18 -10.47
CA SER A 76 -2.24 7.34 -11.09
C SER A 76 -2.95 6.46 -10.06
N THR A 77 -4.17 6.05 -10.41
CA THR A 77 -5.01 5.13 -9.62
C THR A 77 -4.43 3.73 -9.48
N ASP A 78 -3.48 3.35 -10.34
CA ASP A 78 -2.75 2.09 -10.26
C ASP A 78 -1.69 2.08 -9.15
N PHE A 79 -1.34 3.26 -8.59
CA PHE A 79 -0.27 3.49 -7.60
C PHE A 79 1.15 3.14 -8.08
N HIS A 80 1.30 2.68 -9.31
CA HIS A 80 2.57 2.32 -9.93
C HIS A 80 3.12 3.40 -10.85
N THR A 81 2.31 4.41 -11.17
CA THR A 81 2.68 5.46 -12.12
C THR A 81 2.53 6.84 -11.51
N VAL A 82 3.50 7.71 -11.76
CA VAL A 82 3.40 9.15 -11.54
C VAL A 82 3.75 9.93 -12.80
N LEU A 83 3.07 11.06 -12.98
CA LEU A 83 3.41 12.06 -13.99
C LEU A 83 3.94 13.30 -13.28
N VAL A 84 5.07 13.83 -13.74
CA VAL A 84 5.68 15.04 -13.21
C VAL A 84 5.92 16.07 -14.30
N ASN A 85 5.81 17.36 -13.95
CA ASN A 85 6.17 18.46 -14.86
C ASN A 85 7.70 18.61 -15.00
N SER A 86 8.14 19.46 -15.94
CA SER A 86 9.58 19.74 -16.15
C SER A 86 10.26 20.28 -14.90
N ARG A 87 9.56 21.05 -14.06
CA ARG A 87 10.11 21.55 -12.79
C ARG A 87 10.35 20.40 -11.80
N GLY A 88 9.42 19.45 -11.70
CA GLY A 88 9.56 18.26 -10.84
C GLY A 88 10.74 17.37 -11.27
N LEU A 89 10.89 17.13 -12.57
CA LEU A 89 12.06 16.43 -13.11
C LEU A 89 13.38 17.14 -12.77
N ALA A 90 13.41 18.48 -12.89
CA ALA A 90 14.60 19.27 -12.58
C ALA A 90 14.95 19.20 -11.08
N VAL A 91 13.96 19.28 -10.18
CA VAL A 91 14.17 19.14 -8.72
C VAL A 91 14.71 17.75 -8.38
N ALA A 92 14.21 16.72 -9.07
CA ALA A 92 14.69 15.34 -8.90
C ALA A 92 16.05 15.06 -9.56
N GLY A 93 16.59 15.98 -10.35
CA GLY A 93 17.84 15.78 -11.10
C GLY A 93 17.71 14.75 -12.23
N ILE A 94 16.48 14.54 -12.74
CA ILE A 94 16.22 13.54 -13.78
C ILE A 94 16.32 14.18 -15.16
N ASP A 95 17.26 13.68 -15.95
CA ASP A 95 17.51 14.09 -17.33
C ASP A 95 17.62 12.90 -18.28
N LYS A 96 18.03 13.15 -19.52
CA LYS A 96 18.22 12.10 -20.54
C LYS A 96 19.36 11.12 -20.22
N ARG A 97 20.25 11.43 -19.27
CA ARG A 97 21.40 10.61 -18.89
C ARG A 97 21.11 9.80 -17.63
N THR A 98 20.05 10.14 -16.89
CA THR A 98 19.68 9.44 -15.66
C THR A 98 19.30 8.00 -15.99
N ALA A 99 19.99 7.03 -15.38
CA ALA A 99 19.67 5.62 -15.56
C ALA A 99 18.29 5.27 -14.95
N ASN A 100 17.59 4.30 -15.53
CA ASN A 100 16.41 3.75 -14.90
C ASN A 100 16.79 3.03 -13.60
N PRO A 101 15.99 3.07 -12.54
CA PRO A 101 16.15 2.17 -11.41
C PRO A 101 15.93 0.72 -11.85
N GLY A 102 16.46 -0.25 -11.07
CA GLY A 102 16.46 -1.67 -11.45
C GLY A 102 15.06 -2.28 -11.62
N ASP A 103 14.07 -1.71 -10.92
CA ASP A 103 12.69 -2.18 -10.83
C ASP A 103 11.66 -1.21 -11.45
N GLY A 104 12.12 -0.22 -12.27
CA GLY A 104 11.23 0.75 -12.86
C GLY A 104 11.87 1.54 -14.00
N LYS A 105 11.12 2.45 -14.61
CA LYS A 105 11.62 3.25 -15.73
C LYS A 105 11.10 4.67 -15.76
N TYR A 106 11.96 5.59 -16.19
CA TYR A 106 11.60 6.92 -16.68
C TYR A 106 11.21 6.79 -18.16
N VAL A 107 9.92 6.95 -18.47
CA VAL A 107 9.45 6.87 -19.87
C VAL A 107 10.07 8.01 -20.67
N ARG A 108 10.59 7.70 -21.89
CA ARG A 108 11.34 8.64 -22.73
C ARG A 108 10.71 8.79 -24.11
N ASP A 109 10.87 9.97 -24.67
CA ASP A 109 10.53 10.23 -26.06
C ASP A 109 11.57 9.61 -27.02
N SER A 110 11.34 9.73 -28.33
CA SER A 110 12.24 9.22 -29.37
C SER A 110 13.63 9.88 -29.38
N ALA A 111 13.78 11.07 -28.74
CA ALA A 111 15.06 11.75 -28.58
C ALA A 111 15.77 11.39 -27.25
N GLY A 112 15.17 10.51 -26.44
CA GLY A 112 15.68 10.05 -25.16
C GLY A 112 15.38 10.99 -23.99
N ASN A 113 14.57 12.03 -24.15
CA ASN A 113 14.21 12.91 -23.05
C ASN A 113 13.10 12.30 -22.19
N PRO A 114 13.13 12.46 -20.86
CA PRO A 114 12.04 12.04 -19.99
C PRO A 114 10.72 12.73 -20.36
N THR A 115 9.67 11.95 -20.53
CA THR A 115 8.31 12.46 -20.83
C THR A 115 7.60 13.02 -19.60
N GLY A 116 8.13 12.78 -18.41
CA GLY A 116 7.50 13.07 -17.12
C GLY A 116 6.80 11.86 -16.52
N ILE A 117 6.56 10.81 -17.28
CA ILE A 117 5.99 9.55 -16.77
C ILE A 117 7.09 8.72 -16.14
N CYS A 118 6.88 8.32 -14.89
CA CYS A 118 7.75 7.45 -14.11
C CYS A 118 6.93 6.25 -13.66
N GLU A 119 7.42 5.04 -13.91
CA GLU A 119 6.72 3.79 -13.64
C GLU A 119 7.50 2.93 -12.64
N ASP A 120 6.77 2.25 -11.74
CA ASP A 120 7.27 1.34 -10.69
C ASP A 120 8.35 1.99 -9.81
N GLY A 121 9.53 1.41 -9.65
CA GLY A 121 10.61 1.98 -8.85
C GLY A 121 11.01 3.42 -9.24
N ALA A 122 10.76 3.85 -10.48
CA ALA A 122 10.94 5.25 -10.85
C ALA A 122 9.85 6.16 -10.26
N ALA A 123 8.64 5.66 -10.08
CA ALA A 123 7.59 6.39 -9.36
C ALA A 123 7.91 6.51 -7.87
N ASP A 124 8.47 5.47 -7.26
CA ASP A 124 8.92 5.49 -5.87
C ASP A 124 10.09 6.46 -5.67
N ALA A 125 11.06 6.45 -6.60
CA ALA A 125 12.17 7.41 -6.60
C ALA A 125 11.68 8.86 -6.68
N MET A 126 10.64 9.13 -7.48
CA MET A 126 10.00 10.44 -7.55
C MET A 126 9.25 10.80 -6.27
N ALA A 127 8.53 9.84 -5.68
CA ALA A 127 7.84 10.07 -4.42
C ALA A 127 8.80 10.43 -3.27
N ALA A 128 10.02 9.88 -3.28
CA ALA A 128 11.05 10.17 -2.30
C ALA A 128 11.64 11.59 -2.41
N VAL A 129 11.47 12.27 -3.55
CA VAL A 129 11.92 13.66 -3.75
C VAL A 129 10.92 14.68 -3.16
N VAL A 130 9.65 14.30 -3.07
CA VAL A 130 8.64 15.14 -2.43
C VAL A 130 8.92 15.19 -0.92
N PRO A 131 9.03 16.38 -0.34
CA PRO A 131 9.26 16.50 1.10
C PRO A 131 8.19 15.74 1.91
N PRO A 132 8.56 15.06 2.99
CA PRO A 132 7.59 14.40 3.84
C PRO A 132 6.61 15.43 4.44
N ALA A 133 5.37 15.00 4.63
CA ALA A 133 4.36 15.86 5.24
C ALA A 133 4.81 16.27 6.66
N THR A 134 4.63 17.54 6.96
CA THR A 134 4.87 18.09 8.30
C THR A 134 3.90 17.52 9.34
N ASP A 135 4.22 17.66 10.62
CA ASP A 135 3.30 17.25 11.71
C ASP A 135 1.93 17.93 11.60
N ALA A 136 1.88 19.20 11.18
CA ALA A 136 0.65 19.93 10.98
C ALA A 136 -0.19 19.37 9.82
N GLU A 137 0.46 19.02 8.71
CA GLU A 137 -0.20 18.37 7.58
C GLU A 137 -0.69 16.98 7.93
N LYS A 138 0.11 16.17 8.64
CA LYS A 138 -0.32 14.86 9.15
C LYS A 138 -1.53 14.96 10.07
N LEU A 139 -1.57 15.96 10.93
CA LEU A 139 -2.70 16.21 11.81
C LEU A 139 -3.95 16.58 11.00
N MET A 140 -3.81 17.47 10.01
CA MET A 140 -4.89 17.83 9.08
C MET A 140 -5.39 16.62 8.30
N GLN A 141 -4.50 15.79 7.76
CA GLN A 141 -4.85 14.55 7.06
C GLN A 141 -5.60 13.57 7.96
N SER A 142 -5.16 13.44 9.21
CA SER A 142 -5.82 12.57 10.20
C SER A 142 -7.22 13.07 10.55
N ARG A 143 -7.42 14.39 10.70
CA ARG A 143 -8.74 14.98 10.88
C ARG A 143 -9.66 14.71 9.70
N ALA A 144 -9.18 14.90 8.48
CA ALA A 144 -9.97 14.61 7.26
C ALA A 144 -10.41 13.13 7.20
N ALA A 145 -9.53 12.20 7.56
CA ALA A 145 -9.88 10.78 7.65
C ALA A 145 -10.94 10.51 8.73
N LEU A 146 -10.80 11.10 9.91
CA LEU A 146 -11.76 10.95 11.00
C LEU A 146 -13.13 11.53 10.63
N ASP A 147 -13.17 12.66 9.96
CA ASP A 147 -14.42 13.28 9.50
C ASP A 147 -15.14 12.40 8.49
N ALA A 148 -14.43 11.84 7.52
CA ALA A 148 -15.00 10.91 6.56
C ALA A 148 -15.53 9.63 7.24
N MET A 149 -14.78 9.06 8.17
CA MET A 149 -15.22 7.90 8.96
C MET A 149 -16.46 8.23 9.81
N ARG A 150 -16.47 9.40 10.46
CA ARG A 150 -17.61 9.87 11.26
C ARG A 150 -18.88 10.02 10.43
N GLN A 151 -18.78 10.55 9.21
CA GLN A 151 -19.90 10.68 8.27
C GLN A 151 -20.49 9.33 7.87
N GLN A 152 -19.69 8.26 7.92
CA GLN A 152 -20.12 6.87 7.67
C GLN A 152 -20.54 6.12 8.94
N GLY A 153 -20.57 6.78 10.10
CA GLY A 153 -20.91 6.15 11.37
C GLY A 153 -19.84 5.21 11.92
N ILE A 154 -18.60 5.31 11.43
CA ILE A 154 -17.49 4.46 11.88
C ILE A 154 -16.98 4.97 13.23
N THR A 155 -17.08 4.14 14.25
CA THR A 155 -16.66 4.43 15.64
C THR A 155 -15.39 3.70 16.07
N SER A 156 -14.84 2.84 15.22
CA SER A 156 -13.57 2.15 15.42
C SER A 156 -12.93 1.87 14.07
N PHE A 157 -11.63 1.98 13.98
CA PHE A 157 -10.89 1.58 12.79
C PHE A 157 -9.57 0.92 13.16
N PHE A 158 -9.06 0.13 12.23
CA PHE A 158 -7.74 -0.49 12.31
C PHE A 158 -6.86 0.07 11.20
N ASP A 159 -5.84 0.87 11.56
CA ASP A 159 -4.79 1.27 10.63
C ASP A 159 -3.75 0.16 10.56
N ALA A 160 -3.84 -0.65 9.53
CA ALA A 160 -3.02 -1.85 9.35
C ALA A 160 -1.57 -1.56 8.94
N MET A 161 -1.17 -0.30 8.79
CA MET A 161 0.19 0.09 8.38
C MET A 161 0.58 1.43 9.01
N SER A 162 0.65 1.46 10.33
CA SER A 162 1.03 2.66 11.06
C SER A 162 2.53 2.74 11.29
N GLY A 163 3.02 3.97 11.23
CA GLY A 163 4.35 4.37 11.65
C GLY A 163 4.31 5.44 12.74
N PRO A 164 5.48 5.94 13.17
CA PRO A 164 5.59 6.96 14.23
C PRO A 164 4.76 8.23 13.95
N GLU A 165 4.69 8.65 12.70
CA GLU A 165 3.96 9.87 12.30
C GLU A 165 2.45 9.73 12.48
N ASN A 166 1.87 8.59 12.07
CA ASN A 166 0.45 8.32 12.26
C ASN A 166 0.11 8.18 13.76
N ALA A 167 0.95 7.45 14.50
CA ALA A 167 0.80 7.30 15.95
C ALA A 167 0.81 8.66 16.65
N LYS A 168 1.76 9.53 16.32
CA LYS A 168 1.87 10.89 16.86
C LYS A 168 0.61 11.71 16.56
N ALA A 169 0.13 11.68 15.31
CA ALA A 169 -1.05 12.45 14.90
C ALA A 169 -2.31 12.00 15.62
N PHE A 170 -2.61 10.70 15.67
CA PHE A 170 -3.79 10.18 16.36
C PHE A 170 -3.71 10.37 17.89
N THR A 171 -2.52 10.25 18.47
CA THR A 171 -2.31 10.53 19.91
C THR A 171 -2.56 12.00 20.22
N ALA A 172 -2.10 12.93 19.37
CA ALA A 172 -2.37 14.36 19.54
C ALA A 172 -3.87 14.67 19.46
N LEU A 173 -4.59 14.03 18.51
CA LEU A 173 -6.05 14.18 18.41
C LEU A 173 -6.80 13.59 19.61
N ALA A 174 -6.29 12.50 20.17
CA ALA A 174 -6.85 11.95 21.42
C ALA A 174 -6.65 12.90 22.59
N GLN A 175 -5.45 13.49 22.72
CA GLN A 175 -5.11 14.44 23.79
C GLN A 175 -5.90 15.75 23.69
N SER A 176 -6.18 16.23 22.47
CA SER A 176 -7.01 17.44 22.27
C SER A 176 -8.52 17.20 22.35
N GLY A 177 -8.96 15.93 22.49
CA GLY A 177 -10.38 15.57 22.50
C GLY A 177 -11.04 15.55 21.11
N GLU A 178 -10.24 15.62 20.04
CA GLU A 178 -10.72 15.64 18.67
C GLU A 178 -10.83 14.22 18.03
N LEU A 179 -10.29 13.20 18.69
CA LEU A 179 -10.41 11.82 18.21
C LEU A 179 -11.86 11.33 18.36
N THR A 180 -12.51 11.01 17.25
CA THR A 180 -13.94 10.62 17.21
C THR A 180 -14.17 9.11 17.13
N ALA A 181 -13.11 8.32 17.06
CA ALA A 181 -13.18 6.87 16.93
C ALA A 181 -12.06 6.18 17.75
N ARG A 182 -12.23 4.91 18.03
CA ARG A 182 -11.16 4.08 18.60
C ARG A 182 -10.16 3.75 17.49
N ALA A 183 -8.93 4.24 17.60
CA ALA A 183 -7.85 4.04 16.64
C ALA A 183 -6.98 2.86 17.09
N LEU A 184 -7.05 1.74 16.37
CA LEU A 184 -6.17 0.60 16.56
C LEU A 184 -5.08 0.68 15.49
N LEU A 185 -3.83 0.77 15.92
CA LEU A 185 -2.69 0.98 15.03
C LEU A 185 -1.76 -0.24 15.03
N ALA A 186 -1.43 -0.76 13.85
CA ALA A 186 -0.48 -1.84 13.69
C ALA A 186 0.87 -1.31 13.19
N ILE A 187 1.94 -1.61 13.93
CA ILE A 187 3.29 -1.14 13.66
C ILE A 187 3.87 -1.94 12.49
N LYS A 188 4.16 -1.29 11.36
CA LYS A 188 4.80 -1.94 10.23
C LYS A 188 6.22 -2.36 10.60
N LEU A 189 6.54 -3.64 10.41
CA LEU A 189 7.90 -4.17 10.52
C LEU A 189 8.56 -4.21 9.14
N ASP A 190 9.82 -3.78 9.08
CA ASP A 190 10.63 -3.85 7.87
C ASP A 190 11.28 -5.24 7.74
N PRO A 191 11.16 -5.93 6.59
CA PRO A 191 11.73 -7.27 6.41
C PRO A 191 13.26 -7.32 6.51
N ALA A 192 13.94 -6.30 5.98
CA ALA A 192 15.40 -6.25 6.00
C ALA A 192 15.92 -6.00 7.42
N ALA A 193 15.30 -5.07 8.16
CA ALA A 193 15.63 -4.82 9.56
C ALA A 193 15.37 -6.07 10.44
N ALA A 194 14.22 -6.73 10.24
CA ALA A 194 13.87 -7.93 10.99
C ALA A 194 14.80 -9.13 10.68
N THR A 195 15.30 -9.20 9.43
CA THR A 195 16.29 -10.22 9.05
C THR A 195 17.67 -9.94 9.66
N ALA A 196 18.06 -8.67 9.71
CA ALA A 196 19.36 -8.27 10.26
C ALA A 196 19.39 -8.39 11.80
N ASP A 197 18.34 -7.93 12.48
CA ASP A 197 18.26 -7.93 13.94
C ASP A 197 16.78 -7.95 14.41
N PRO A 198 16.22 -9.14 14.63
CA PRO A 198 14.84 -9.28 15.08
C PRO A 198 14.61 -8.74 16.51
N ASP A 199 15.62 -8.78 17.38
CA ASP A 199 15.52 -8.26 18.75
C ASP A 199 15.39 -6.74 18.72
N LYS A 200 16.23 -6.07 17.97
CA LYS A 200 16.17 -4.61 17.79
C LYS A 200 14.85 -4.19 17.15
N THR A 201 14.40 -4.90 16.12
CA THR A 201 13.14 -4.62 15.43
C THR A 201 11.94 -4.66 16.39
N ILE A 202 11.86 -5.67 17.26
CA ILE A 202 10.78 -5.78 18.24
C ILE A 202 10.95 -4.76 19.38
N ALA A 203 12.16 -4.47 19.81
CA ALA A 203 12.41 -3.44 20.81
C ALA A 203 11.96 -2.05 20.33
N GLU A 204 12.25 -1.68 19.09
CA GLU A 204 11.79 -0.42 18.49
C GLU A 204 10.26 -0.36 18.37
N ALA A 205 9.62 -1.46 17.92
CA ALA A 205 8.15 -1.55 17.88
C ALA A 205 7.54 -1.41 19.29
N THR A 206 8.11 -2.07 20.27
CA THR A 206 7.65 -2.00 21.68
C THR A 206 7.82 -0.59 22.24
N ALA A 207 8.93 0.08 21.95
CA ALA A 207 9.17 1.46 22.37
C ALA A 207 8.14 2.42 21.76
N LEU A 208 7.85 2.26 20.47
CA LEU A 208 6.81 3.05 19.79
C LEU A 208 5.43 2.80 20.41
N ALA A 209 5.07 1.53 20.62
CA ALA A 209 3.83 1.15 21.30
C ALA A 209 3.73 1.79 22.69
N SER A 210 4.77 1.67 23.50
CA SER A 210 4.80 2.23 24.87
C SER A 210 4.61 3.75 24.90
N THR A 211 5.01 4.45 23.83
CA THR A 211 4.86 5.91 23.74
C THR A 211 3.43 6.32 23.43
N HIS A 212 2.69 5.53 22.66
CA HIS A 212 1.41 5.92 22.06
C HIS A 212 0.21 5.09 22.50
N ASP A 213 0.41 3.88 23.03
CA ASP A 213 -0.70 3.02 23.50
C ASP A 213 -1.34 3.61 24.76
N GLN A 214 -2.64 3.86 24.71
CA GLN A 214 -3.42 4.41 25.82
C GLN A 214 -4.11 3.32 26.66
N GLY A 215 -3.65 2.09 26.51
CA GLY A 215 -4.15 0.96 27.27
C GLY A 215 -5.23 0.14 26.54
N GLU A 216 -6.03 -0.59 27.29
CA GLU A 216 -7.09 -1.41 26.73
C GLU A 216 -8.14 -0.58 25.98
N THR A 217 -8.64 -1.15 24.88
CA THR A 217 -9.70 -0.51 24.08
C THR A 217 -10.96 -0.33 24.93
N LYS A 218 -11.36 0.92 25.11
CA LYS A 218 -12.56 1.31 25.86
C LYS A 218 -13.69 1.68 24.90
N VAL A 219 -14.90 1.93 25.44
CA VAL A 219 -16.02 2.45 24.65
C VAL A 219 -15.69 3.84 24.10
N ALA A 220 -15.01 4.68 24.89
CA ALA A 220 -14.57 6.01 24.48
C ALA A 220 -13.48 5.96 23.40
N PRO A 221 -13.36 7.00 22.54
CA PRO A 221 -12.24 7.14 21.62
C PRO A 221 -10.88 7.08 22.35
N GLY A 222 -9.92 6.46 21.70
CA GLY A 222 -8.56 6.33 22.22
C GLY A 222 -7.67 5.63 21.20
N VAL A 223 -6.34 5.67 21.45
CA VAL A 223 -5.33 5.01 20.63
C VAL A 223 -4.90 3.70 21.28
N SER A 224 -4.96 2.61 20.53
CA SER A 224 -4.37 1.33 20.92
C SER A 224 -3.30 0.93 19.90
N MET A 225 -2.10 0.59 20.37
CA MET A 225 -0.97 0.26 19.51
C MET A 225 -0.34 -1.07 19.96
N ARG A 226 -1.09 -2.16 19.82
CA ARG A 226 -0.77 -3.50 20.31
C ARG A 226 -0.65 -4.54 19.21
N HIS A 227 -0.43 -4.10 17.97
CA HIS A 227 -0.30 -4.99 16.83
C HIS A 227 0.96 -4.68 16.04
N VAL A 228 1.56 -5.71 15.46
CA VAL A 228 2.61 -5.58 14.46
C VAL A 228 2.08 -6.00 13.11
N LYS A 229 2.45 -5.26 12.06
CA LYS A 229 2.10 -5.52 10.65
C LYS A 229 3.30 -6.07 9.90
N LEU A 230 3.12 -7.25 9.33
CA LEU A 230 4.07 -7.87 8.43
C LEU A 230 3.44 -8.03 7.04
N PHE A 231 4.16 -7.67 6.00
CA PHE A 231 3.83 -8.03 4.63
C PHE A 231 4.56 -9.33 4.30
N MET A 232 3.82 -10.44 4.26
CA MET A 232 4.41 -11.74 3.98
C MET A 232 4.82 -11.88 2.51
N ASP A 233 4.05 -11.24 1.62
CA ASP A 233 4.27 -11.24 0.17
C ASP A 233 3.75 -9.94 -0.46
N GLY A 234 3.74 -9.90 -1.80
CA GLY A 234 3.15 -8.83 -2.59
C GLY A 234 1.69 -9.07 -2.94
N ILE A 235 1.35 -8.99 -4.24
CA ILE A 235 -0.01 -9.13 -4.79
C ILE A 235 -0.06 -10.20 -5.87
N ILE A 236 -1.20 -10.90 -5.98
CA ILE A 236 -1.41 -11.96 -6.99
C ILE A 236 -1.85 -11.43 -8.35
N ASN A 237 -2.16 -10.14 -8.44
CA ASN A 237 -2.69 -9.53 -9.66
C ASN A 237 -1.59 -9.34 -10.70
N ALA A 238 -1.93 -9.66 -11.96
CA ALA A 238 -1.07 -9.37 -13.10
C ALA A 238 -0.99 -7.85 -13.39
N PRO A 239 0.13 -7.35 -13.89
CA PRO A 239 1.35 -8.08 -14.26
C PRO A 239 2.36 -8.24 -13.11
N ALA A 240 2.02 -7.84 -11.87
CA ALA A 240 2.95 -7.85 -10.75
C ALA A 240 3.37 -9.28 -10.37
N ASP A 241 2.41 -10.19 -10.18
CA ASP A 241 2.63 -11.61 -9.86
C ASP A 241 3.64 -11.82 -8.71
N THR A 242 3.56 -10.97 -7.68
CA THR A 242 4.48 -10.97 -6.54
C THR A 242 3.95 -11.66 -5.30
N GLY A 243 2.66 -12.04 -5.31
CA GLY A 243 2.08 -12.88 -4.26
C GLY A 243 2.74 -14.26 -4.20
N ALA A 244 3.10 -14.74 -3.02
CA ALA A 244 3.83 -16.00 -2.85
C ALA A 244 2.92 -17.23 -3.01
N MET A 245 3.13 -18.01 -4.07
CA MET A 245 2.30 -19.13 -4.48
C MET A 245 2.98 -20.49 -4.23
N LEU A 246 2.18 -21.50 -3.89
CA LEU A 246 2.62 -22.90 -3.77
C LEU A 246 3.04 -23.50 -5.12
N THR A 247 2.41 -23.04 -6.20
CA THR A 247 2.75 -23.44 -7.58
C THR A 247 3.03 -22.20 -8.41
N PRO A 248 3.89 -22.29 -9.44
CA PRO A 248 4.24 -21.13 -10.25
C PRO A 248 3.04 -20.46 -10.90
N TYR A 249 3.13 -19.15 -11.13
CA TYR A 249 2.25 -18.43 -12.03
C TYR A 249 2.36 -19.00 -13.45
N LEU A 250 1.29 -18.89 -14.21
CA LEU A 250 1.31 -19.19 -15.65
C LEU A 250 1.95 -18.01 -16.39
N HIS A 251 2.57 -18.33 -17.52
CA HIS A 251 3.06 -17.32 -18.45
C HIS A 251 2.54 -17.61 -19.85
N ASN A 252 2.41 -16.59 -20.66
CA ASN A 252 2.02 -16.77 -22.06
C ASN A 252 3.20 -17.29 -22.89
N ALA A 253 3.20 -18.58 -23.21
CA ALA A 253 4.16 -19.21 -24.11
C ALA A 253 3.80 -19.07 -25.59
N GLY A 254 2.68 -18.42 -25.91
CA GLY A 254 2.21 -18.12 -27.25
C GLY A 254 2.52 -16.69 -27.70
N THR A 255 1.58 -16.08 -28.42
CA THR A 255 1.64 -14.66 -28.81
C THR A 255 0.48 -13.91 -28.16
N GLU A 256 0.52 -12.56 -28.17
CA GLU A 256 -0.60 -11.74 -27.70
C GLU A 256 -1.93 -12.06 -28.40
N LYS A 257 -1.88 -12.38 -29.71
CA LYS A 257 -3.06 -12.73 -30.52
C LYS A 257 -3.52 -14.18 -30.38
N ALA A 258 -2.63 -15.06 -29.88
CA ALA A 258 -2.91 -16.49 -29.68
C ALA A 258 -2.21 -16.95 -28.39
N PRO A 259 -2.71 -16.56 -27.22
CA PRO A 259 -2.06 -16.88 -25.95
C PRO A 259 -2.11 -18.38 -25.67
N LYS A 260 -1.01 -18.90 -25.11
CA LYS A 260 -0.90 -20.28 -24.60
C LYS A 260 -0.34 -20.23 -23.20
N TRP A 261 -1.20 -20.36 -22.24
CA TRP A 261 -0.81 -20.30 -20.82
C TRP A 261 -0.16 -21.62 -20.39
N ALA A 262 1.06 -21.52 -19.87
CA ALA A 262 1.85 -22.65 -19.40
C ALA A 262 2.49 -22.32 -18.04
N PRO A 263 2.81 -23.32 -17.20
CA PRO A 263 3.50 -23.07 -15.94
C PRO A 263 4.84 -22.35 -16.15
N GLY A 264 5.01 -21.23 -15.44
CA GLY A 264 6.22 -20.44 -15.41
C GLY A 264 7.23 -20.93 -14.36
N LYS A 265 8.15 -20.04 -13.99
CA LYS A 265 9.09 -20.24 -12.88
C LYS A 265 8.79 -19.32 -11.71
N ASN A 266 8.07 -18.20 -11.97
CA ASN A 266 7.71 -17.23 -10.94
C ASN A 266 6.72 -17.86 -9.95
N ARG A 267 7.02 -17.73 -8.65
CA ARG A 267 6.15 -18.13 -7.54
C ARG A 267 5.89 -17.00 -6.57
N GLY A 268 6.26 -15.77 -6.95
CA GLY A 268 6.34 -14.67 -5.99
C GLY A 268 7.40 -14.91 -4.92
N GLU A 269 7.50 -13.99 -3.98
CA GLU A 269 8.52 -14.04 -2.93
C GLU A 269 7.88 -13.92 -1.54
N LEU A 270 8.51 -14.58 -0.56
CA LEU A 270 8.21 -14.38 0.85
C LEU A 270 9.18 -13.35 1.41
N TYR A 271 8.66 -12.24 1.91
CA TYR A 271 9.48 -11.19 2.51
C TYR A 271 9.95 -11.56 3.92
N PHE A 272 9.21 -12.43 4.62
CA PHE A 272 9.61 -13.03 5.90
C PHE A 272 9.62 -14.56 5.74
N PRO A 273 10.73 -15.15 5.31
CA PRO A 273 10.83 -16.60 5.23
C PRO A 273 10.79 -17.25 6.63
N PRO A 274 10.42 -18.54 6.76
CA PRO A 274 10.14 -19.19 8.06
C PRO A 274 11.23 -19.03 9.11
N GLN A 275 12.51 -19.03 8.72
CA GLN A 275 13.65 -18.85 9.62
C GLN A 275 13.71 -17.44 10.24
N VAL A 276 13.11 -16.43 9.60
CA VAL A 276 12.99 -15.06 10.12
C VAL A 276 11.63 -14.91 10.81
N LEU A 277 10.56 -15.37 10.17
CA LEU A 277 9.19 -15.22 10.66
C LEU A 277 8.99 -15.83 12.04
N ASN A 278 9.37 -17.09 12.23
CA ASN A 278 9.07 -17.82 13.44
C ASN A 278 9.64 -17.16 14.72
N PRO A 279 10.94 -16.84 14.80
CA PRO A 279 11.49 -16.15 15.97
C PRO A 279 10.94 -14.73 16.12
N LEU A 280 10.69 -14.02 15.03
CA LEU A 280 10.14 -12.67 15.06
C LEU A 280 8.73 -12.64 15.66
N LEU A 281 7.83 -13.55 15.22
CA LEU A 281 6.48 -13.67 15.77
C LEU A 281 6.51 -14.07 17.26
N LEU A 282 7.38 -15.00 17.63
CA LEU A 282 7.53 -15.39 19.04
C LEU A 282 7.91 -14.18 19.91
N LYS A 283 8.90 -13.40 19.48
CA LYS A 283 9.33 -12.19 20.19
C LYS A 283 8.24 -11.12 20.25
N ALA A 284 7.50 -10.91 19.16
CA ALA A 284 6.39 -9.96 19.12
C ALA A 284 5.32 -10.33 20.15
N VAL A 285 4.90 -11.62 20.18
CA VAL A 285 3.90 -12.10 21.13
C VAL A 285 4.39 -12.06 22.58
N GLN A 286 5.67 -12.36 22.83
CA GLN A 286 6.28 -12.22 24.16
C GLN A 286 6.31 -10.76 24.62
N ALA A 287 6.42 -9.81 23.69
CA ALA A 287 6.33 -8.37 23.95
C ALA A 287 4.89 -7.85 24.08
N GLY A 288 3.87 -8.71 23.96
CA GLY A 288 2.45 -8.34 24.04
C GLY A 288 1.89 -7.72 22.76
N LEU A 289 2.53 -7.96 21.61
CA LEU A 289 2.12 -7.45 20.29
C LEU A 289 1.46 -8.57 19.46
N ASP A 290 0.22 -8.36 19.04
CA ASP A 290 -0.54 -9.31 18.23
C ASP A 290 -0.12 -9.20 16.74
N PRO A 291 0.15 -10.32 16.06
CA PRO A 291 0.53 -10.31 14.64
C PRO A 291 -0.65 -10.04 13.70
N HIS A 292 -0.47 -9.12 12.76
CA HIS A 292 -1.37 -8.87 11.64
C HIS A 292 -0.61 -9.06 10.32
N LEU A 293 -0.84 -10.19 9.67
CA LEU A 293 -0.04 -10.67 8.54
C LEU A 293 -0.78 -10.43 7.22
N HIS A 294 -0.21 -9.59 6.34
CA HIS A 294 -0.66 -9.52 4.95
C HIS A 294 -0.20 -10.79 4.23
N ALA A 295 -1.11 -11.50 3.62
CA ALA A 295 -0.82 -12.67 2.80
C ALA A 295 -1.85 -12.79 1.68
N THR A 296 -1.43 -12.69 0.43
CA THR A 296 -2.29 -12.76 -0.75
C THR A 296 -2.21 -14.14 -1.41
N GLY A 297 -1.01 -14.67 -1.56
CA GLY A 297 -0.77 -15.98 -2.15
C GLY A 297 -0.94 -17.14 -1.16
N ASP A 298 -1.32 -18.30 -1.68
CA ASP A 298 -1.59 -19.50 -0.88
C ASP A 298 -0.35 -20.02 -0.11
N ARG A 299 0.86 -19.77 -0.59
CA ARG A 299 2.10 -20.05 0.14
C ARG A 299 2.30 -19.08 1.30
N ALA A 300 2.06 -17.78 1.09
CA ALA A 300 2.16 -16.78 2.15
C ALA A 300 1.17 -17.07 3.29
N VAL A 301 -0.07 -17.44 2.95
CA VAL A 301 -1.08 -17.88 3.94
C VAL A 301 -0.59 -19.10 4.72
N ARG A 302 -0.09 -20.14 4.02
CA ARG A 302 0.43 -21.36 4.66
C ARG A 302 1.59 -21.08 5.60
N ASP A 303 2.56 -20.28 5.18
CA ASP A 303 3.73 -19.97 6.00
C ASP A 303 3.38 -19.05 7.17
N SER A 304 2.40 -18.16 7.01
CA SER A 304 1.81 -17.41 8.13
C SER A 304 1.17 -18.33 9.17
N LEU A 305 0.35 -19.31 8.74
CA LEU A 305 -0.25 -20.30 9.62
C LEU A 305 0.81 -21.19 10.30
N ASN A 306 1.89 -21.54 9.60
CA ASN A 306 3.01 -22.28 10.17
C ASN A 306 3.73 -21.47 11.27
N GLY A 307 3.97 -20.18 11.05
CA GLY A 307 4.57 -19.29 12.03
C GLY A 307 3.68 -19.11 13.27
N ILE A 308 2.37 -18.95 13.08
CA ILE A 308 1.41 -18.89 14.19
C ILE A 308 1.38 -20.22 14.96
N ALA A 309 1.37 -21.36 14.27
CA ALA A 309 1.41 -22.68 14.90
C ALA A 309 2.68 -22.86 15.73
N TYR A 310 3.83 -22.40 15.22
CA TYR A 310 5.09 -22.39 15.98
C TYR A 310 4.95 -21.58 17.29
N VAL A 311 4.38 -20.36 17.23
CA VAL A 311 4.17 -19.55 18.45
C VAL A 311 3.23 -20.23 19.43
N ARG A 312 2.12 -20.84 18.97
CA ARG A 312 1.19 -21.60 19.83
C ARG A 312 1.88 -22.76 20.54
N GLN A 313 2.84 -23.42 19.90
CA GLN A 313 3.63 -24.51 20.49
C GLN A 313 4.63 -23.98 21.53
N GLN A 314 5.26 -22.82 21.28
CA GLN A 314 6.25 -22.23 22.19
C GLN A 314 5.60 -21.56 23.41
N LEU A 315 4.39 -21.03 23.25
CA LEU A 315 3.65 -20.30 24.28
C LEU A 315 2.24 -20.89 24.46
N PRO A 316 2.12 -22.12 24.96
CA PRO A 316 0.82 -22.79 25.14
C PRO A 316 -0.06 -21.97 26.09
N GLY A 317 -1.31 -21.72 25.69
CA GLY A 317 -2.28 -20.94 26.48
C GLY A 317 -2.13 -19.44 26.43
N ASN A 318 -1.15 -18.90 25.69
CA ASN A 318 -1.05 -17.45 25.46
C ASN A 318 -2.25 -16.98 24.63
N PRO A 319 -2.98 -15.92 25.07
CA PRO A 319 -4.22 -15.47 24.42
C PRO A 319 -3.99 -14.49 23.24
N PHE A 320 -2.81 -14.50 22.61
CA PHE A 320 -2.56 -13.61 21.48
C PHE A 320 -3.55 -13.86 20.32
N ARG A 321 -3.88 -12.81 19.61
CA ARG A 321 -4.93 -12.79 18.58
C ARG A 321 -4.34 -12.50 17.21
N PRO A 322 -3.82 -13.50 16.51
CA PRO A 322 -3.25 -13.32 15.18
C PRO A 322 -4.34 -13.12 14.14
N ALA A 323 -4.04 -12.27 13.13
CA ALA A 323 -4.88 -12.11 11.96
C ALA A 323 -4.07 -12.31 10.69
N ILE A 324 -4.67 -12.95 9.69
CA ILE A 324 -4.17 -12.99 8.32
C ILE A 324 -5.12 -12.15 7.48
N THR A 325 -4.57 -11.11 6.83
CA THR A 325 -5.37 -10.16 6.06
C THR A 325 -5.20 -10.39 4.56
N HIS A 326 -6.24 -10.05 3.82
CA HIS A 326 -6.48 -10.32 2.42
C HIS A 326 -6.85 -11.77 2.17
N ALA A 327 -5.92 -12.72 2.35
CA ALA A 327 -6.15 -14.16 2.12
C ALA A 327 -6.86 -14.42 0.78
N GLU A 328 -6.38 -13.75 -0.29
CA GLU A 328 -7.05 -13.80 -1.60
C GLU A 328 -7.03 -15.19 -2.19
N SER A 329 -5.92 -15.91 -2.04
CA SER A 329 -5.80 -17.30 -2.45
C SER A 329 -5.43 -18.15 -1.26
N VAL A 330 -6.27 -19.12 -0.90
CA VAL A 330 -6.04 -20.04 0.20
C VAL A 330 -6.14 -21.48 -0.30
N ASP A 331 -5.14 -22.30 0.00
CA ASP A 331 -5.22 -23.73 -0.30
C ASP A 331 -6.28 -24.38 0.58
N PRO A 332 -7.19 -25.20 0.04
CA PRO A 332 -8.24 -25.86 0.83
C PRO A 332 -7.73 -26.65 2.04
N ALA A 333 -6.50 -27.20 1.97
CA ALA A 333 -5.87 -27.89 3.09
C ALA A 333 -5.60 -26.98 4.30
N ASP A 334 -5.58 -25.66 4.10
CA ASP A 334 -5.32 -24.68 5.16
C ASP A 334 -6.60 -24.10 5.78
N TYR A 335 -7.79 -24.31 5.20
CA TYR A 335 -9.04 -23.72 5.72
C TYR A 335 -9.30 -24.06 7.20
N GLY A 336 -9.20 -25.32 7.55
CA GLY A 336 -9.44 -25.76 8.95
C GLY A 336 -8.39 -25.26 9.94
N ARG A 337 -7.23 -24.83 9.49
CA ARG A 337 -6.15 -24.33 10.33
C ARG A 337 -6.44 -22.96 10.95
N PHE A 338 -7.23 -22.14 10.28
CA PHE A 338 -7.67 -20.85 10.84
C PHE A 338 -8.40 -21.08 12.17
N GLN A 339 -9.39 -21.97 12.18
CA GLN A 339 -10.12 -22.30 13.40
C GLN A 339 -9.21 -23.02 14.43
N ALA A 340 -8.43 -24.00 13.99
CA ALA A 340 -7.59 -24.79 14.89
C ALA A 340 -6.51 -23.97 15.61
N LEU A 341 -6.04 -22.88 14.98
CA LEU A 341 -5.01 -21.98 15.51
C LEU A 341 -5.59 -20.67 16.08
N ASP A 342 -6.91 -20.50 16.08
CA ASP A 342 -7.60 -19.28 16.49
C ASP A 342 -7.05 -18.04 15.75
N VAL A 343 -7.10 -18.09 14.41
CA VAL A 343 -6.62 -17.04 13.50
C VAL A 343 -7.80 -16.32 12.91
N THR A 344 -7.82 -15.01 13.02
CA THR A 344 -8.81 -14.17 12.33
C THR A 344 -8.47 -14.07 10.85
N ALA A 345 -9.41 -14.48 9.97
CA ALA A 345 -9.34 -14.19 8.56
C ALA A 345 -9.95 -12.80 8.29
N ASN A 346 -9.09 -11.82 8.02
CA ASN A 346 -9.53 -10.45 7.72
C ASN A 346 -9.63 -10.27 6.20
N MET A 347 -10.82 -10.52 5.65
CA MET A 347 -11.05 -10.59 4.21
C MET A 347 -11.26 -9.22 3.59
N SER A 348 -10.65 -9.00 2.43
CA SER A 348 -10.77 -7.76 1.62
C SER A 348 -11.87 -7.92 0.57
N PHE A 349 -13.13 -7.85 0.98
CA PHE A 349 -14.27 -8.11 0.10
C PHE A 349 -14.36 -7.19 -1.13
N GLN A 350 -13.81 -5.97 -1.07
CA GLN A 350 -13.72 -5.09 -2.24
C GLN A 350 -12.91 -5.70 -3.38
N TRP A 351 -11.98 -6.61 -3.10
CA TRP A 351 -11.18 -7.31 -4.11
C TRP A 351 -11.89 -8.53 -4.70
N ALA A 352 -13.01 -8.93 -4.09
CA ALA A 352 -13.88 -9.96 -4.64
C ALA A 352 -14.81 -9.45 -5.76
N GLN A 353 -14.76 -8.16 -6.10
CA GLN A 353 -15.53 -7.61 -7.20
C GLN A 353 -15.06 -8.19 -8.55
N GLN A 354 -16.02 -8.48 -9.42
CA GLN A 354 -15.74 -8.82 -10.80
C GLN A 354 -15.34 -7.55 -11.57
N ALA A 355 -14.04 -7.31 -11.63
CA ALA A 355 -13.45 -6.24 -12.42
C ALA A 355 -12.44 -6.84 -13.41
N PRO A 356 -12.17 -6.21 -14.56
CA PRO A 356 -11.19 -6.73 -15.53
C PRO A 356 -9.84 -7.07 -14.89
N SER A 357 -9.35 -6.24 -13.98
CA SER A 357 -8.08 -6.47 -13.26
C SER A 357 -8.09 -7.70 -12.36
N THR A 358 -9.23 -8.02 -11.75
CA THR A 358 -9.35 -9.16 -10.82
C THR A 358 -9.80 -10.45 -11.51
N VAL A 359 -10.58 -10.35 -12.57
CA VAL A 359 -11.12 -11.53 -13.27
C VAL A 359 -10.20 -11.95 -14.41
N ASP A 360 -9.94 -11.07 -15.37
CA ASP A 360 -9.25 -11.44 -16.60
C ASP A 360 -7.75 -11.66 -16.36
N GLY A 361 -7.02 -10.65 -15.90
CA GLY A 361 -5.58 -10.76 -15.68
C GLY A 361 -5.22 -11.84 -14.65
N THR A 362 -5.91 -11.87 -13.51
CA THR A 362 -5.61 -12.84 -12.46
C THR A 362 -5.95 -14.27 -12.86
N ASN A 363 -7.08 -14.49 -13.56
CA ASN A 363 -7.47 -15.81 -14.02
C ASN A 363 -6.46 -16.41 -15.02
N GLU A 364 -5.96 -15.62 -15.95
CA GLU A 364 -4.96 -16.05 -16.92
C GLU A 364 -3.65 -16.47 -16.25
N HIS A 365 -3.17 -15.69 -15.30
CA HIS A 365 -1.88 -15.93 -14.61
C HIS A 365 -1.97 -17.02 -13.54
N LEU A 366 -3.11 -17.22 -12.90
CA LEU A 366 -3.33 -18.29 -11.93
C LEU A 366 -3.85 -19.58 -12.58
N GLY A 367 -4.68 -19.47 -13.63
CA GLY A 367 -5.46 -20.55 -14.21
C GLY A 367 -6.73 -20.83 -13.40
N ALA A 368 -7.78 -21.32 -14.10
CA ALA A 368 -9.14 -21.46 -13.57
C ALA A 368 -9.24 -22.23 -12.23
N GLY A 369 -8.44 -23.29 -12.06
CA GLY A 369 -8.47 -24.10 -10.84
C GLY A 369 -7.95 -23.39 -9.60
N ARG A 370 -7.01 -22.46 -9.72
CA ARG A 370 -6.51 -21.64 -8.60
C ARG A 370 -7.38 -20.39 -8.40
N PHE A 371 -7.79 -19.77 -9.48
CA PHE A 371 -8.68 -18.64 -9.44
C PHE A 371 -10.01 -18.97 -8.71
N SER A 372 -10.52 -20.19 -8.84
CA SER A 372 -11.70 -20.63 -8.10
C SER A 372 -11.52 -20.72 -6.57
N ARG A 373 -10.28 -20.66 -6.08
CA ARG A 373 -9.95 -20.66 -4.65
C ARG A 373 -9.84 -19.25 -4.06
N MET A 374 -9.90 -18.24 -4.91
CA MET A 374 -9.95 -16.86 -4.42
C MET A 374 -11.27 -16.63 -3.70
N VAL A 375 -11.22 -15.74 -2.72
CA VAL A 375 -12.40 -15.29 -2.00
C VAL A 375 -13.35 -14.60 -2.98
N ARG A 376 -14.53 -15.13 -3.11
CA ARG A 376 -15.63 -14.62 -3.91
C ARG A 376 -16.88 -14.41 -3.07
#